data_11f8c48e07b62c84805bfa80a5137a6a
#
_entry.id   11f8c48e07b62c84805bfa80a5137a6a
#
_cell.length_a   1.000
_cell.length_b   1.000
_cell.length_c   1.000
_cell.angle_alpha   90.00
_cell.angle_beta   90.00
_cell.angle_gamma   90.00
#
_symmetry.space_group_name_H-M   'P 1'
#
loop_
_entity.id
_entity.type
_entity.pdbx_description
1 polymer ?
#
loop_
_entity_poly.entity_id
_entity_poly.type
_entity_poly.pdbx_seq_one_letter_code
_entity_poly.pdbx_strand_id
1 'polypeptide(L)'
;MKVLVYGYGLMGKKVAHAVMNDADLELAGVVSPVFDVQPEVPAYKSLDEVQDDIDAIIDFSHPANLDSILSYALKNKCKVVFATTGFSAEDLKKIEEASHEIALFQSYNTSYGVAMMNKMVSEFAKEFFEHHFDIEIMEKHHNQKIDSPSGTAVMLYDGINNALDNSLEPTYDRHSIHRKRERNEVGISSIRGGTIRS
;
A
#
# COMPACT_ATOMS: atom_id res chain seq x y z
N MET A 1 2.51 -22.62 6.87
CA MET A 1 2.23 -22.00 5.54
C MET A 1 3.56 -21.51 4.98
N LYS A 2 3.92 -21.93 3.74
CA LYS A 2 5.16 -21.49 3.07
C LYS A 2 4.99 -20.12 2.43
N VAL A 3 5.79 -19.15 2.85
CA VAL A 3 5.70 -17.76 2.44
C VAL A 3 6.95 -17.34 1.68
N LEU A 4 6.77 -16.66 0.57
CA LEU A 4 7.82 -16.02 -0.21
C LEU A 4 7.71 -14.50 -0.03
N VAL A 5 8.81 -13.82 0.26
CA VAL A 5 8.83 -12.35 0.34
C VAL A 5 9.42 -11.79 -0.95
N TYR A 6 8.63 -11.00 -1.67
CA TYR A 6 9.07 -10.32 -2.89
C TYR A 6 9.45 -8.87 -2.56
N GLY A 7 10.68 -8.47 -2.92
CA GLY A 7 11.29 -7.21 -2.52
C GLY A 7 12.09 -7.36 -1.22
N TYR A 8 13.42 -7.23 -1.29
CA TYR A 8 14.31 -7.40 -0.14
C TYR A 8 15.02 -6.12 0.27
N GLY A 9 14.29 -4.99 0.19
CA GLY A 9 14.67 -3.70 0.75
C GLY A 9 14.45 -3.63 2.27
N LEU A 10 14.39 -2.41 2.81
CA LEU A 10 14.22 -2.18 4.25
C LEU A 10 12.99 -2.89 4.84
N MET A 11 11.83 -2.79 4.17
CA MET A 11 10.60 -3.42 4.65
C MET A 11 10.59 -4.92 4.39
N GLY A 12 11.01 -5.38 3.21
CA GLY A 12 11.07 -6.81 2.91
C GLY A 12 11.96 -7.60 3.88
N LYS A 13 13.10 -7.04 4.32
CA LYS A 13 13.95 -7.63 5.36
C LYS A 13 13.23 -7.79 6.69
N LYS A 14 12.45 -6.77 7.11
CA LYS A 14 11.64 -6.84 8.34
C LYS A 14 10.53 -7.87 8.25
N VAL A 15 9.88 -7.96 7.09
CA VAL A 15 8.82 -8.96 6.86
C VAL A 15 9.41 -10.38 6.85
N ALA A 16 10.50 -10.60 6.14
CA ALA A 16 11.18 -11.89 6.15
C ALA A 16 11.56 -12.31 7.57
N HIS A 17 12.11 -11.39 8.37
CA HIS A 17 12.41 -11.65 9.78
C HIS A 17 11.16 -11.94 10.61
N ALA A 18 10.04 -11.25 10.36
CA ALA A 18 8.78 -11.52 11.06
C ALA A 18 8.24 -12.91 10.71
N VAL A 19 8.28 -13.30 9.43
CA VAL A 19 7.87 -14.63 8.97
C VAL A 19 8.73 -15.73 9.61
N MET A 20 10.06 -15.54 9.71
CA MET A 20 10.96 -16.51 10.36
C MET A 20 10.70 -16.69 11.86
N ASN A 21 10.14 -15.68 12.53
CA ASN A 21 9.83 -15.74 13.97
C ASN A 21 8.38 -16.15 14.27
N ASP A 22 7.59 -16.43 13.26
CA ASP A 22 6.21 -16.88 13.42
C ASP A 22 6.15 -18.42 13.42
N ALA A 23 5.42 -18.99 14.38
CA ALA A 23 5.36 -20.45 14.53
C ALA A 23 4.53 -21.15 13.45
N ASP A 24 3.62 -20.44 12.79
CA ASP A 24 2.71 -20.98 11.79
C ASP A 24 3.18 -20.74 10.34
N LEU A 25 4.28 -19.97 10.18
CA LEU A 25 4.83 -19.59 8.91
C LEU A 25 6.23 -20.18 8.70
N GLU A 26 6.54 -20.50 7.46
CA GLU A 26 7.85 -20.95 6.98
C GLU A 26 8.31 -19.99 5.88
N LEU A 27 9.45 -19.34 6.05
CA LEU A 27 10.03 -18.51 5.00
C LEU A 27 10.70 -19.40 3.95
N ALA A 28 10.03 -19.58 2.81
CA ALA A 28 10.58 -20.35 1.68
C ALA A 28 11.73 -19.62 1.00
N GLY A 29 11.75 -18.30 1.06
CA GLY A 29 12.84 -17.50 0.51
C GLY A 29 12.44 -16.05 0.25
N VAL A 30 13.36 -15.32 -0.36
CA VAL A 30 13.18 -13.93 -0.75
C VAL A 30 13.48 -13.74 -2.23
N VAL A 31 12.72 -12.88 -2.91
CA VAL A 31 12.93 -12.55 -4.32
C VAL A 31 13.31 -11.09 -4.44
N SER A 32 14.43 -10.81 -5.12
CA SER A 32 14.82 -9.46 -5.47
C SER A 32 15.79 -9.49 -6.66
N PRO A 33 15.67 -8.62 -7.67
CA PRO A 33 16.63 -8.55 -8.76
C PRO A 33 18.03 -8.15 -8.30
N VAL A 34 18.12 -7.46 -7.14
CA VAL A 34 19.38 -7.00 -6.54
C VAL A 34 19.34 -7.25 -5.04
N PHE A 35 20.45 -7.76 -4.49
CA PHE A 35 20.68 -7.90 -3.06
C PHE A 35 21.88 -7.05 -2.66
N ASP A 36 21.69 -6.08 -1.78
CA ASP A 36 22.82 -5.29 -1.22
C ASP A 36 23.73 -6.15 -0.35
N VAL A 37 23.15 -7.13 0.33
CA VAL A 37 23.84 -8.11 1.17
C VAL A 37 23.21 -9.46 0.88
N GLN A 38 24.05 -10.49 0.75
CA GLN A 38 23.56 -11.87 0.53
C GLN A 38 22.67 -12.29 1.71
N PRO A 39 21.40 -12.68 1.45
CA PRO A 39 20.52 -13.19 2.50
C PRO A 39 21.02 -14.50 3.10
N GLU A 40 20.73 -14.73 4.37
CA GLU A 40 21.00 -16.01 5.07
C GLU A 40 19.90 -17.06 4.80
N VAL A 41 18.96 -16.74 3.92
CA VAL A 41 17.81 -17.56 3.52
C VAL A 41 17.86 -17.81 2.02
N PRO A 42 17.09 -18.78 1.47
CA PRO A 42 16.99 -18.97 0.02
C PRO A 42 16.65 -17.65 -0.68
N ALA A 43 17.43 -17.30 -1.70
CA ALA A 43 17.35 -16.01 -2.37
C ALA A 43 17.32 -16.23 -3.88
N TYR A 44 16.32 -15.62 -4.53
CA TYR A 44 16.04 -15.77 -5.95
C TYR A 44 16.04 -14.40 -6.63
N LYS A 45 16.53 -14.33 -7.86
CA LYS A 45 16.50 -13.09 -8.66
C LYS A 45 15.16 -12.88 -9.35
N SER A 46 14.44 -13.96 -9.59
CA SER A 46 13.10 -13.95 -10.20
C SER A 46 12.23 -15.09 -9.64
N LEU A 47 10.93 -15.01 -9.86
CA LEU A 47 9.99 -16.08 -9.50
C LEU A 47 10.22 -17.36 -10.30
N ASP A 48 10.81 -17.27 -11.49
CA ASP A 48 11.11 -18.45 -12.33
C ASP A 48 12.17 -19.37 -11.72
N GLU A 49 12.97 -18.87 -10.79
CA GLU A 49 13.99 -19.65 -10.07
C GLU A 49 13.39 -20.42 -8.86
N VAL A 50 12.17 -20.09 -8.45
CA VAL A 50 11.50 -20.70 -7.29
C VAL A 50 10.95 -22.07 -7.68
N GLN A 51 11.49 -23.12 -7.06
CA GLN A 51 11.10 -24.51 -7.32
C GLN A 51 10.15 -25.10 -6.26
N ASP A 52 10.07 -24.46 -5.10
CA ASP A 52 9.20 -24.88 -4.00
C ASP A 52 7.74 -24.53 -4.27
N ASP A 53 6.83 -25.32 -3.70
CA ASP A 53 5.42 -24.96 -3.63
C ASP A 53 5.22 -23.83 -2.61
N ILE A 54 4.72 -22.69 -3.08
CA ILE A 54 4.53 -21.49 -2.27
C ILE A 54 3.04 -21.27 -1.99
N ASP A 55 2.69 -21.17 -0.71
CA ASP A 55 1.30 -20.90 -0.31
C ASP A 55 0.90 -19.43 -0.45
N ALA A 56 1.86 -18.53 -0.18
CA ALA A 56 1.60 -17.08 -0.22
C ALA A 56 2.85 -16.27 -0.59
N ILE A 57 2.65 -15.20 -1.33
CA ILE A 57 3.65 -14.16 -1.61
C ILE A 57 3.29 -12.90 -0.82
N ILE A 58 4.28 -12.30 -0.13
CA ILE A 58 4.15 -10.97 0.47
C ILE A 58 5.05 -10.01 -0.31
N ASP A 59 4.43 -9.05 -1.01
CA ASP A 59 5.10 -8.12 -1.91
C ASP A 59 5.34 -6.75 -1.29
N PHE A 60 6.60 -6.38 -1.15
CA PHE A 60 7.11 -5.06 -0.78
C PHE A 60 8.12 -4.55 -1.83
N SER A 61 7.80 -4.70 -3.11
CA SER A 61 8.74 -4.41 -4.19
C SER A 61 8.42 -3.11 -4.94
N HIS A 62 8.04 -3.24 -6.18
CA HIS A 62 7.74 -2.12 -7.08
C HIS A 62 6.58 -2.50 -8.02
N PRO A 63 5.70 -1.55 -8.41
CA PRO A 63 4.57 -1.83 -9.30
C PRO A 63 4.95 -2.55 -10.60
N ALA A 64 6.13 -2.30 -11.16
CA ALA A 64 6.62 -2.99 -12.36
C ALA A 64 6.70 -4.52 -12.22
N ASN A 65 6.66 -5.07 -11.01
CA ASN A 65 6.69 -6.51 -10.76
C ASN A 65 5.30 -7.15 -10.73
N LEU A 66 4.23 -6.36 -10.82
CA LEU A 66 2.84 -6.83 -10.69
C LEU A 66 2.52 -7.99 -11.62
N ASP A 67 2.78 -7.83 -12.93
CA ASP A 67 2.44 -8.83 -13.94
C ASP A 67 3.17 -10.17 -13.71
N SER A 68 4.42 -10.11 -13.26
CA SER A 68 5.22 -11.29 -12.90
C SER A 68 4.63 -12.00 -11.68
N ILE A 69 4.28 -11.25 -10.64
CA ILE A 69 3.70 -11.79 -9.41
C ILE A 69 2.33 -12.41 -9.68
N LEU A 70 1.44 -11.71 -10.40
CA LEU A 70 0.12 -12.22 -10.74
C LEU A 70 0.20 -13.47 -11.62
N SER A 71 1.08 -13.47 -12.62
CA SER A 71 1.29 -14.62 -13.51
C SER A 71 1.71 -15.86 -12.73
N TYR A 72 2.67 -15.71 -11.83
CA TYR A 72 3.13 -16.81 -10.96
C TYR A 72 2.00 -17.27 -10.01
N ALA A 73 1.33 -16.32 -9.36
CA ALA A 73 0.32 -16.63 -8.35
C ALA A 73 -0.91 -17.31 -8.95
N LEU A 74 -1.39 -16.88 -10.11
CA LEU A 74 -2.52 -17.51 -10.81
C LEU A 74 -2.17 -18.93 -11.28
N LYS A 75 -0.97 -19.11 -11.83
CA LYS A 75 -0.49 -20.42 -12.29
C LYS A 75 -0.39 -21.43 -11.15
N ASN A 76 0.13 -21.01 -9.99
CA ASN A 76 0.42 -21.88 -8.85
C ASN A 76 -0.70 -21.85 -7.77
N LYS A 77 -1.79 -21.10 -8.00
CA LYS A 77 -2.88 -20.89 -7.03
C LYS A 77 -2.38 -20.36 -5.68
N CYS A 78 -1.35 -19.53 -5.73
CA CYS A 78 -0.70 -18.92 -4.58
C CYS A 78 -1.46 -17.65 -4.14
N LYS A 79 -1.60 -17.43 -2.85
CA LYS A 79 -2.20 -16.21 -2.29
C LYS A 79 -1.22 -15.05 -2.39
N VAL A 80 -1.71 -13.80 -2.48
CA VAL A 80 -0.81 -12.64 -2.54
C VAL A 80 -1.26 -11.53 -1.59
N VAL A 81 -0.28 -10.96 -0.87
CA VAL A 81 -0.42 -9.73 -0.11
C VAL A 81 0.39 -8.65 -0.82
N PHE A 82 -0.27 -7.70 -1.47
CA PHE A 82 0.35 -6.54 -2.07
C PHE A 82 0.43 -5.39 -1.06
N ALA A 83 1.63 -5.10 -0.58
CA ALA A 83 1.95 -3.91 0.23
C ALA A 83 2.78 -2.88 -0.56
N THR A 84 3.06 -3.18 -1.83
CA THR A 84 3.64 -2.24 -2.79
C THR A 84 2.68 -1.08 -3.04
N THR A 85 3.20 0.13 -3.06
CA THR A 85 2.46 1.37 -3.32
C THR A 85 2.69 1.86 -4.75
N GLY A 86 1.81 2.74 -5.25
CA GLY A 86 1.98 3.38 -6.55
C GLY A 86 1.45 2.59 -7.74
N PHE A 87 0.56 1.64 -7.52
CA PHE A 87 -0.18 0.97 -8.60
C PHE A 87 -1.06 1.98 -9.35
N SER A 88 -1.07 1.86 -10.67
CA SER A 88 -1.97 2.61 -11.55
C SER A 88 -3.41 2.08 -11.45
N ALA A 89 -4.38 2.84 -11.98
CA ALA A 89 -5.76 2.36 -12.07
C ALA A 89 -5.89 1.08 -12.93
N GLU A 90 -5.02 0.89 -13.91
CA GLU A 90 -4.96 -0.34 -14.71
C GLU A 90 -4.41 -1.52 -13.90
N ASP A 91 -3.37 -1.29 -13.09
CA ASP A 91 -2.82 -2.31 -12.21
C ASP A 91 -3.84 -2.78 -11.17
N LEU A 92 -4.61 -1.84 -10.58
CA LEU A 92 -5.66 -2.17 -9.62
C LEU A 92 -6.76 -3.02 -10.26
N LYS A 93 -7.12 -2.78 -11.52
CA LYS A 93 -8.07 -3.64 -12.25
C LYS A 93 -7.52 -5.05 -12.45
N LYS A 94 -6.24 -5.20 -12.80
CA LYS A 94 -5.61 -6.53 -12.89
C LYS A 94 -5.62 -7.28 -11.57
N ILE A 95 -5.38 -6.57 -10.45
CA ILE A 95 -5.45 -7.14 -9.09
C ILE A 95 -6.89 -7.59 -8.79
N GLU A 96 -7.88 -6.76 -9.11
CA GLU A 96 -9.29 -7.08 -8.94
C GLU A 96 -9.70 -8.31 -9.76
N GLU A 97 -9.35 -8.36 -11.03
CA GLU A 97 -9.61 -9.51 -11.91
C GLU A 97 -8.99 -10.80 -11.35
N ALA A 98 -7.72 -10.75 -10.92
CA ALA A 98 -7.04 -11.90 -10.34
C ALA A 98 -7.66 -12.35 -9.00
N SER A 99 -8.28 -11.44 -8.25
CA SER A 99 -8.94 -11.75 -6.97
C SER A 99 -10.14 -12.70 -7.11
N HIS A 100 -10.69 -12.83 -8.30
CA HIS A 100 -11.75 -13.82 -8.59
C HIS A 100 -11.23 -15.26 -8.66
N GLU A 101 -9.91 -15.44 -8.83
CA GLU A 101 -9.30 -16.76 -8.97
C GLU A 101 -8.44 -17.18 -7.77
N ILE A 102 -7.81 -16.23 -7.08
CA ILE A 102 -6.91 -16.45 -5.94
C ILE A 102 -7.21 -15.45 -4.82
N ALA A 103 -6.86 -15.81 -3.58
CA ALA A 103 -7.00 -14.90 -2.46
C ALA A 103 -5.95 -13.78 -2.55
N LEU A 104 -6.40 -12.53 -2.66
CA LEU A 104 -5.58 -11.35 -2.72
C LEU A 104 -5.94 -10.37 -1.59
N PHE A 105 -4.91 -9.73 -1.03
CA PHE A 105 -5.05 -8.59 -0.15
C PHE A 105 -4.15 -7.47 -0.66
N GLN A 106 -4.71 -6.28 -0.88
CA GLN A 106 -3.95 -5.11 -1.28
C GLN A 106 -4.20 -3.96 -0.30
N SER A 107 -3.12 -3.33 0.18
CA SER A 107 -3.23 -2.16 1.04
C SER A 107 -2.01 -1.26 0.90
N TYR A 108 -2.22 0.04 0.81
CA TYR A 108 -1.14 1.05 0.82
C TYR A 108 -0.49 1.20 2.19
N ASN A 109 -1.18 0.78 3.26
CA ASN A 109 -0.67 0.83 4.62
C ASN A 109 -1.27 -0.32 5.45
N THR A 110 -0.42 -1.18 5.97
CA THR A 110 -0.80 -2.35 6.77
C THR A 110 -0.79 -2.06 8.29
N SER A 111 -0.60 -0.80 8.70
CA SER A 111 -0.68 -0.41 10.10
C SER A 111 -2.09 -0.51 10.64
N TYR A 112 -2.29 -1.30 11.70
CA TYR A 112 -3.56 -1.40 12.40
C TYR A 112 -4.06 -0.03 12.89
N GLY A 113 -3.15 0.83 13.41
CA GLY A 113 -3.50 2.17 13.86
C GLY A 113 -4.03 3.06 12.73
N VAL A 114 -3.42 2.98 11.55
CA VAL A 114 -3.89 3.71 10.35
C VAL A 114 -5.22 3.16 9.87
N ALA A 115 -5.42 1.84 9.86
CA ALA A 115 -6.70 1.24 9.50
C ALA A 115 -7.83 1.67 10.44
N MET A 116 -7.56 1.71 11.75
CA MET A 116 -8.52 2.20 12.74
C MET A 116 -8.81 3.69 12.59
N MET A 117 -7.78 4.51 12.31
CA MET A 117 -7.96 5.93 12.03
C MET A 117 -8.85 6.13 10.79
N ASN A 118 -8.58 5.42 9.69
CA ASN A 118 -9.39 5.48 8.49
C ASN A 118 -10.85 5.12 8.78
N LYS A 119 -11.08 4.04 9.53
CA LYS A 119 -12.42 3.64 9.95
C LYS A 119 -13.13 4.76 10.73
N MET A 120 -12.47 5.34 11.74
CA MET A 120 -13.05 6.40 12.57
C MET A 120 -13.40 7.64 11.74
N VAL A 121 -12.46 8.13 10.91
CA VAL A 121 -12.74 9.35 10.12
C VAL A 121 -13.84 9.12 9.09
N SER A 122 -13.92 7.93 8.48
CA SER A 122 -14.99 7.58 7.55
C SER A 122 -16.36 7.47 8.25
N GLU A 123 -16.39 6.85 9.42
CA GLU A 123 -17.63 6.66 10.21
C GLU A 123 -18.26 8.00 10.64
N PHE A 124 -17.42 8.96 11.05
CA PHE A 124 -17.89 10.28 11.50
C PHE A 124 -17.90 11.36 10.43
N ALA A 125 -17.41 11.09 9.22
CA ALA A 125 -17.30 12.08 8.15
C ALA A 125 -18.63 12.79 7.85
N LYS A 126 -19.70 12.01 7.74
CA LYS A 126 -21.03 12.53 7.43
C LYS A 126 -21.55 13.48 8.50
N GLU A 127 -21.43 13.07 9.78
CA GLU A 127 -21.86 13.86 10.92
C GLU A 127 -21.17 15.22 10.97
N PHE A 128 -19.82 15.24 10.85
CA PHE A 128 -19.07 16.49 10.84
C PHE A 128 -19.37 17.33 9.61
N PHE A 129 -19.48 16.72 8.44
CA PHE A 129 -19.79 17.44 7.22
C PHE A 129 -21.18 18.10 7.28
N GLU A 130 -22.21 17.43 7.79
CA GLU A 130 -23.56 17.99 7.96
C GLU A 130 -23.59 19.16 8.96
N HIS A 131 -22.70 19.12 9.97
CA HIS A 131 -22.53 20.20 10.96
C HIS A 131 -21.55 21.31 10.51
N HIS A 132 -21.27 21.41 9.21
CA HIS A 132 -20.46 22.47 8.61
C HIS A 132 -18.98 22.48 9.01
N PHE A 133 -18.41 21.35 9.38
CA PHE A 133 -16.96 21.22 9.54
C PHE A 133 -16.28 21.14 8.18
N ASP A 134 -15.13 21.79 8.06
CA ASP A 134 -14.21 21.63 6.95
C ASP A 134 -13.29 20.45 7.17
N ILE A 135 -12.94 19.76 6.10
CA ILE A 135 -12.05 18.60 6.13
C ILE A 135 -10.75 18.97 5.44
N GLU A 136 -9.63 18.80 6.13
CA GLU A 136 -8.27 19.02 5.62
C GLU A 136 -7.37 17.87 6.01
N ILE A 137 -6.54 17.40 5.09
CA ILE A 137 -5.56 16.34 5.32
C ILE A 137 -4.16 16.94 5.19
N MET A 138 -3.37 16.82 6.26
CA MET A 138 -1.97 17.23 6.24
C MET A 138 -1.08 16.04 6.56
N GLU A 139 -0.09 15.75 5.72
CA GLU A 139 0.85 14.66 5.92
C GLU A 139 2.31 15.13 5.80
N LYS A 140 3.19 14.47 6.55
CA LYS A 140 4.61 14.82 6.62
C LYS A 140 5.46 13.58 6.46
N HIS A 141 6.45 13.65 5.58
CA HIS A 141 7.42 12.57 5.40
C HIS A 141 8.85 13.12 5.19
N HIS A 142 9.81 12.21 5.26
CA HIS A 142 11.21 12.49 4.96
C HIS A 142 11.42 13.00 3.53
N ASN A 143 12.55 13.66 3.30
CA ASN A 143 12.90 14.27 2.00
C ASN A 143 13.17 13.27 0.86
N GLN A 144 13.25 11.96 1.14
CA GLN A 144 13.43 10.90 0.14
C GLN A 144 12.11 10.28 -0.35
N LYS A 145 10.95 10.69 0.21
CA LYS A 145 9.66 10.18 -0.24
C LYS A 145 9.24 10.86 -1.53
N ILE A 146 9.01 10.06 -2.57
CA ILE A 146 8.73 10.54 -3.94
C ILE A 146 7.25 10.86 -4.12
N ASP A 147 6.37 9.93 -3.71
CA ASP A 147 4.92 10.09 -3.87
C ASP A 147 4.36 11.22 -3.00
N SER A 148 3.51 12.03 -3.59
CA SER A 148 2.80 13.14 -2.93
C SER A 148 1.45 13.35 -3.62
N PRO A 149 0.32 13.25 -2.88
CA PRO A 149 0.22 12.84 -1.48
C PRO A 149 0.68 11.40 -1.22
N SER A 150 0.93 11.08 0.06
CA SER A 150 1.24 9.71 0.44
C SER A 150 0.03 8.77 0.24
N GLY A 151 0.29 7.48 0.02
CA GLY A 151 -0.79 6.48 -0.11
C GLY A 151 -1.73 6.45 1.11
N THR A 152 -1.22 6.75 2.31
CA THR A 152 -2.06 6.88 3.52
C THR A 152 -3.00 8.09 3.44
N ALA A 153 -2.52 9.22 2.94
CA ALA A 153 -3.37 10.41 2.78
C ALA A 153 -4.47 10.19 1.73
N VAL A 154 -4.13 9.52 0.62
CA VAL A 154 -5.11 9.12 -0.40
C VAL A 154 -6.15 8.18 0.18
N MET A 155 -5.72 7.15 0.94
CA MET A 155 -6.62 6.19 1.57
C MET A 155 -7.59 6.85 2.56
N LEU A 156 -7.13 7.84 3.35
CA LEU A 156 -7.99 8.60 4.26
C LEU A 156 -8.99 9.46 3.47
N TYR A 157 -8.55 10.13 2.41
CA TYR A 157 -9.43 10.89 1.53
C TYR A 157 -10.50 9.98 0.91
N ASP A 158 -10.11 8.85 0.35
CA ASP A 158 -11.04 7.91 -0.29
C ASP A 158 -12.06 7.37 0.71
N GLY A 159 -11.63 7.02 1.94
CA GLY A 159 -12.53 6.58 3.00
C GLY A 159 -13.57 7.62 3.38
N ILE A 160 -13.15 8.87 3.53
CA ILE A 160 -14.05 10.00 3.84
C ILE A 160 -14.97 10.29 2.65
N ASN A 161 -14.43 10.33 1.43
CA ASN A 161 -15.18 10.63 0.22
C ASN A 161 -16.25 9.56 -0.07
N ASN A 162 -15.92 8.29 0.09
CA ASN A 162 -16.88 7.20 -0.03
C ASN A 162 -18.02 7.30 0.98
N ALA A 163 -17.73 7.71 2.23
CA ALA A 163 -18.74 7.92 3.26
C ALA A 163 -19.67 9.10 2.95
N LEU A 164 -19.27 10.00 2.04
CA LEU A 164 -20.03 11.17 1.56
C LEU A 164 -20.50 11.00 0.11
N ASP A 165 -20.73 9.76 -0.34
CA ASP A 165 -21.26 9.43 -1.67
C ASP A 165 -20.39 9.95 -2.82
N ASN A 166 -19.09 10.03 -2.62
CA ASN A 166 -18.08 10.54 -3.58
C ASN A 166 -18.37 11.99 -4.03
N SER A 167 -18.85 12.81 -3.11
CA SER A 167 -19.23 14.21 -3.38
C SER A 167 -18.11 15.23 -3.16
N LEU A 168 -16.95 14.79 -2.64
CA LEU A 168 -15.84 15.67 -2.30
C LEU A 168 -14.84 15.82 -3.44
N GLU A 169 -14.21 17.00 -3.51
CA GLU A 169 -13.19 17.37 -4.50
C GLU A 169 -11.83 17.59 -3.81
N PRO A 170 -10.77 16.86 -4.19
CA PRO A 170 -9.45 17.04 -3.59
C PRO A 170 -8.78 18.31 -4.12
N THR A 171 -8.23 19.12 -3.24
CA THR A 171 -7.49 20.35 -3.57
C THR A 171 -6.05 20.21 -3.07
N TYR A 172 -5.09 20.11 -3.99
CA TYR A 172 -3.66 19.90 -3.68
C TYR A 172 -2.85 21.20 -3.59
N ASP A 173 -3.28 22.23 -4.28
CA ASP A 173 -2.61 23.53 -4.32
C ASP A 173 -3.60 24.67 -4.15
N ARG A 174 -3.61 25.26 -2.95
CA ARG A 174 -4.44 26.44 -2.69
C ARG A 174 -3.71 27.75 -3.01
N HIS A 175 -2.41 27.74 -3.23
CA HIS A 175 -1.67 28.95 -3.58
C HIS A 175 -2.10 29.55 -4.92
N SER A 176 -2.40 28.70 -5.89
CA SER A 176 -2.89 29.12 -7.21
C SER A 176 -4.38 29.47 -7.25
N ILE A 177 -5.12 29.20 -6.16
CA ILE A 177 -6.57 29.40 -6.09
C ILE A 177 -6.90 30.72 -5.39
N HIS A 178 -7.43 31.72 -6.13
CA HIS A 178 -7.82 33.03 -5.60
C HIS A 178 -9.33 33.17 -5.40
N ARG A 179 -9.95 32.19 -4.74
CA ARG A 179 -11.38 32.22 -4.36
C ARG A 179 -11.58 31.63 -2.96
N LYS A 180 -12.76 31.89 -2.38
CA LYS A 180 -13.14 31.22 -1.14
C LYS A 180 -13.21 29.71 -1.35
N ARG A 181 -12.95 28.96 -0.26
CA ARG A 181 -13.11 27.50 -0.23
C ARG A 181 -14.56 27.13 -0.53
N GLU A 182 -14.75 26.14 -1.39
CA GLU A 182 -16.04 25.49 -1.57
C GLU A 182 -16.26 24.46 -0.47
N ARG A 183 -17.51 24.18 -0.17
CA ARG A 183 -17.87 23.27 0.92
C ARG A 183 -17.39 21.84 0.68
N ASN A 184 -17.44 21.38 -0.57
CA ASN A 184 -17.05 20.04 -0.96
C ASN A 184 -15.53 19.87 -1.20
N GLU A 185 -14.73 20.92 -1.03
CA GLU A 185 -13.28 20.82 -1.15
C GLU A 185 -12.67 20.14 0.07
N VAL A 186 -11.72 19.25 -0.17
CA VAL A 186 -10.79 18.70 0.84
C VAL A 186 -9.39 19.10 0.46
N GLY A 187 -8.75 19.93 1.27
CA GLY A 187 -7.35 20.28 1.06
C GLY A 187 -6.45 19.10 1.47
N ILE A 188 -5.50 18.75 0.59
CA ILE A 188 -4.51 17.71 0.88
C ILE A 188 -3.12 18.32 0.76
N SER A 189 -2.45 18.51 1.91
CA SER A 189 -1.16 19.17 1.99
C SER A 189 -0.05 18.19 2.38
N SER A 190 1.00 18.15 1.57
CA SER A 190 2.14 17.25 1.77
C SER A 190 3.40 18.02 2.13
N ILE A 191 4.06 17.63 3.22
CA ILE A 191 5.35 18.19 3.64
C ILE A 191 6.42 17.12 3.43
N ARG A 192 7.55 17.53 2.82
CA ARG A 192 8.74 16.70 2.63
C ARG A 192 9.93 17.41 3.25
N GLY A 193 10.59 16.79 4.23
CA GLY A 193 11.72 17.44 4.88
C GLY A 193 12.44 16.56 5.89
N GLY A 194 13.74 16.74 5.99
CA GLY A 194 14.59 16.06 6.96
C GLY A 194 14.44 14.53 6.94
N THR A 195 14.42 13.96 8.14
CA THR A 195 14.30 12.51 8.40
C THR A 195 12.98 12.18 9.07
N ILE A 196 11.92 12.96 8.82
CA ILE A 196 10.59 12.75 9.41
C ILE A 196 10.13 11.34 9.07
N ARG A 197 9.83 10.55 10.11
CA ARG A 197 9.20 9.22 9.99
C ARG A 197 7.70 9.41 10.20
N SER A 198 6.92 8.84 9.30
CA SER A 198 5.45 8.77 9.42
C SER A 198 5.04 7.57 10.25
#